data_64773a6c9a0104bd6177a3c5da2dcd54
#
_entry.id   64773a6c9a0104bd6177a3c5da2dcd54
#
_cell.length_a   1.000
_cell.length_b   1.000
_cell.length_c   1.000
_cell.angle_alpha   90.00
_cell.angle_beta   90.00
_cell.angle_gamma   90.00
#
_symmetry.space_group_name_H-M   'P 1'
#
loop_
_entity.id
_entity.type
_entity.pdbx_description
1 polymer ?
#
loop_
_entity_poly.entity_id
_entity_poly.type
_entity_poly.pdbx_seq_one_letter_code
_entity_poly.pdbx_strand_id
1 'polypeptide(L)'
;EWDPTKFLSILIPIFFGIMFGDVIDGLVVFLLGLYGLSLNPKKYSKNAMLAELQTYFDKGGPVLVTIGSTAMIFGFLFGSYRGLGGHHALEVGLPILWFSPEIEGGQFALLELAIFIGALVIGSALVIQFLGAWGHDKNEAIFLPGMFFLFYVGLIFLVFTFGPNPTLWLSATEGKFDLKALQTIAHYQQEVMHHHNIDFISPMGTILESLHAAEWGIPVFPIPGLNISYPLALVVFPLILSSIYHFRHGMDGIGELLDYLITMISNTISFARIFAYTMVHGSLSLVFIQLFSGNAHTLIEYLPGMILGGFVVIPLELLVSFLQSLRLCWVEFFSKIHFQGSGYLFQPFKENRIFTTAEK
;
A
#
# COMPACT_ATOMS: atom_id res chain seq x y z
N GLU A 1 20.37 13.70 7.34
CA GLU A 1 19.46 12.72 6.71
C GLU A 1 18.23 12.50 7.56
N TRP A 2 17.09 12.33 6.92
CA TRP A 2 15.83 11.99 7.59
C TRP A 2 15.85 10.52 8.02
N ASP A 3 15.45 10.23 9.26
CA ASP A 3 15.29 8.84 9.74
C ASP A 3 14.04 8.21 9.14
N PRO A 4 14.17 7.25 8.22
CA PRO A 4 13.04 6.62 7.53
C PRO A 4 12.33 5.57 8.39
N THR A 5 12.86 5.20 9.55
CA THR A 5 12.37 4.10 10.41
C THR A 5 10.90 4.29 10.79
N LYS A 6 10.48 5.54 11.06
CA LYS A 6 9.09 5.85 11.42
C LYS A 6 8.12 5.59 10.24
N PHE A 7 8.54 5.93 9.03
CA PHE A 7 7.73 5.65 7.83
C PHE A 7 7.62 4.15 7.56
N LEU A 8 8.74 3.43 7.66
CA LEU A 8 8.76 1.98 7.50
C LEU A 8 7.85 1.25 8.47
N SER A 9 7.85 1.68 9.73
CA SER A 9 7.00 1.07 10.76
C SER A 9 5.51 1.18 10.47
N ILE A 10 5.10 2.10 9.61
CA ILE A 10 3.71 2.29 9.17
C ILE A 10 3.47 1.64 7.80
N LEU A 11 4.36 1.87 6.84
CA LEU A 11 4.17 1.41 5.45
C LEU A 11 4.23 -0.11 5.31
N ILE A 12 5.19 -0.77 5.98
CA ILE A 12 5.34 -2.22 5.88
C ILE A 12 4.09 -2.96 6.37
N PRO A 13 3.53 -2.66 7.58
CA PRO A 13 2.30 -3.29 8.02
C PRO A 13 1.10 -3.02 7.10
N ILE A 14 0.97 -1.81 6.55
CA ILE A 14 -0.12 -1.46 5.63
C ILE A 14 -0.01 -2.27 4.33
N PHE A 15 1.16 -2.28 3.68
CA PHE A 15 1.34 -3.05 2.44
C PHE A 15 1.16 -4.54 2.67
N PHE A 16 1.75 -5.07 3.74
CA PHE A 16 1.54 -6.45 4.12
C PHE A 16 0.07 -6.76 4.38
N GLY A 17 -0.61 -5.91 5.16
CA GLY A 17 -2.01 -6.09 5.49
C GLY A 17 -2.93 -6.12 4.28
N ILE A 18 -2.68 -5.28 3.26
CA ILE A 18 -3.46 -5.29 2.02
C ILE A 18 -3.15 -6.55 1.19
N MET A 19 -1.88 -6.95 1.06
CA MET A 19 -1.47 -8.11 0.26
C MET A 19 -1.93 -9.44 0.86
N PHE A 20 -1.90 -9.53 2.20
CA PHE A 20 -2.20 -10.74 2.96
C PHE A 20 -3.63 -10.73 3.53
N GLY A 21 -4.40 -9.66 3.31
CA GLY A 21 -5.68 -9.27 3.90
C GLY A 21 -6.69 -10.40 4.14
N ASP A 22 -6.47 -11.17 5.18
CA ASP A 22 -7.32 -12.28 5.63
C ASP A 22 -7.43 -12.29 7.15
N VAL A 23 -8.65 -12.50 7.66
CA VAL A 23 -8.94 -12.45 9.09
C VAL A 23 -8.32 -13.63 9.85
N ILE A 24 -8.49 -14.84 9.32
CA ILE A 24 -8.07 -16.06 10.02
C ILE A 24 -6.55 -16.21 9.94
N ASP A 25 -5.98 -15.99 8.79
CA ASP A 25 -4.54 -16.08 8.58
C ASP A 25 -3.80 -14.97 9.32
N GLY A 26 -4.37 -13.74 9.31
CA GLY A 26 -3.90 -12.62 10.11
C GLY A 26 -3.95 -12.90 11.62
N LEU A 27 -5.01 -13.56 12.10
CA LEU A 27 -5.12 -14.00 13.50
C LEU A 27 -4.02 -14.99 13.87
N VAL A 28 -3.73 -15.96 13.01
CA VAL A 28 -2.63 -16.94 13.25
C VAL A 28 -1.29 -16.21 13.37
N VAL A 29 -0.98 -15.29 12.45
CA VAL A 29 0.25 -14.48 12.48
C VAL A 29 0.31 -13.62 13.74
N PHE A 30 -0.81 -12.99 14.12
CA PHE A 30 -0.92 -12.19 15.34
C PHE A 30 -0.65 -13.01 16.60
N LEU A 31 -1.25 -14.20 16.71
CA LEU A 31 -1.03 -15.11 17.84
C LEU A 31 0.41 -15.63 17.92
N LEU A 32 1.04 -15.91 16.76
CA LEU A 32 2.46 -16.25 16.70
C LEU A 32 3.34 -15.08 17.19
N GLY A 33 2.97 -13.86 16.84
CA GLY A 33 3.63 -12.66 17.33
C GLY A 33 3.50 -12.48 18.85
N LEU A 34 2.30 -12.68 19.40
CA LEU A 34 2.05 -12.65 20.85
C LEU A 34 2.84 -13.75 21.56
N TYR A 35 2.89 -14.95 20.99
CA TYR A 35 3.74 -16.02 21.51
C TYR A 35 5.20 -15.59 21.54
N GLY A 36 5.72 -14.98 20.46
CA GLY A 36 7.08 -14.42 20.42
C GLY A 36 7.33 -13.43 21.55
N LEU A 37 6.44 -12.47 21.77
CA LEU A 37 6.55 -11.48 22.86
C LEU A 37 6.47 -12.09 24.27
N SER A 38 5.82 -13.25 24.42
CA SER A 38 5.72 -13.96 25.70
C SER A 38 6.97 -14.77 26.05
N LEU A 39 7.86 -14.98 25.08
CA LEU A 39 9.09 -15.75 25.28
C LEU A 39 10.04 -14.98 26.22
N ASN A 40 10.65 -15.71 27.14
CA ASN A 40 11.61 -15.15 28.06
C ASN A 40 13.02 -15.71 27.71
N PRO A 41 14.03 -14.87 27.40
CA PRO A 41 15.36 -15.32 27.01
C PRO A 41 16.01 -16.30 28.02
N LYS A 42 15.63 -16.18 29.30
CA LYS A 42 16.14 -17.05 30.38
C LYS A 42 15.55 -18.46 30.38
N LYS A 43 14.49 -18.70 29.59
CA LYS A 43 13.76 -19.99 29.53
C LYS A 43 13.83 -20.67 28.16
N TYR A 44 14.79 -20.29 27.33
CA TYR A 44 14.94 -20.93 26.01
C TYR A 44 15.29 -22.41 26.13
N SER A 45 14.88 -23.17 25.13
CA SER A 45 15.14 -24.61 25.04
C SER A 45 16.64 -24.92 25.09
N LYS A 46 16.99 -26.07 25.68
CA LYS A 46 18.38 -26.56 25.66
C LYS A 46 18.82 -27.04 24.29
N ASN A 47 17.92 -27.32 23.38
CA ASN A 47 18.20 -27.69 21.99
C ASN A 47 18.59 -26.43 21.21
N ALA A 48 19.80 -26.40 20.62
CA ALA A 48 20.35 -25.24 19.91
C ALA A 48 19.41 -24.72 18.80
N MET A 49 18.83 -25.63 18.00
CA MET A 49 17.90 -25.28 16.92
C MET A 49 16.61 -24.62 17.44
N LEU A 50 16.04 -25.16 18.53
CA LEU A 50 14.83 -24.58 19.14
C LEU A 50 15.13 -23.26 19.84
N ALA A 51 16.28 -23.11 20.46
CA ALA A 51 16.70 -21.87 21.09
C ALA A 51 16.91 -20.75 20.06
N GLU A 52 17.49 -21.10 18.92
CA GLU A 52 17.66 -20.16 17.79
C GLU A 52 16.30 -19.72 17.23
N LEU A 53 15.40 -20.66 16.98
CA LEU A 53 14.04 -20.37 16.54
C LEU A 53 13.30 -19.47 17.52
N GLN A 54 13.37 -19.75 18.83
CA GLN A 54 12.79 -18.92 19.88
C GLN A 54 13.38 -17.51 19.90
N THR A 55 14.67 -17.37 19.61
CA THR A 55 15.32 -16.05 19.52
C THR A 55 14.79 -15.22 18.33
N TYR A 56 14.52 -15.87 17.20
CA TYR A 56 13.91 -15.20 16.04
C TYR A 56 12.47 -14.78 16.33
N PHE A 57 11.69 -15.63 16.99
CA PHE A 57 10.31 -15.27 17.39
C PHE A 57 10.26 -14.17 18.44
N ASP A 58 11.17 -14.15 19.41
CA ASP A 58 11.25 -13.08 20.41
C ASP A 58 11.57 -11.72 19.75
N LYS A 59 12.59 -11.68 18.90
CA LYS A 59 12.98 -10.45 18.19
C LYS A 59 11.98 -10.02 17.13
N GLY A 60 11.35 -10.96 16.44
CA GLY A 60 10.35 -10.72 15.39
C GLY A 60 8.93 -10.51 15.92
N GLY A 61 8.68 -10.81 17.21
CA GLY A 61 7.38 -10.74 17.84
C GLY A 61 6.64 -9.42 17.60
N PRO A 62 7.24 -8.25 17.85
CA PRO A 62 6.59 -6.95 17.60
C PRO A 62 6.16 -6.76 16.15
N VAL A 63 7.00 -7.20 15.20
CA VAL A 63 6.70 -7.09 13.77
C VAL A 63 5.54 -8.01 13.40
N LEU A 64 5.55 -9.26 13.87
CA LEU A 64 4.46 -10.22 13.63
C LEU A 64 3.12 -9.74 14.20
N VAL A 65 3.12 -9.12 15.39
CA VAL A 65 1.90 -8.54 15.97
C VAL A 65 1.37 -7.39 15.09
N THR A 66 2.22 -6.50 14.64
CA THR A 66 1.79 -5.36 13.80
C THR A 66 1.28 -5.80 12.43
N ILE A 67 2.00 -6.69 11.74
CA ILE A 67 1.57 -7.19 10.42
C ILE A 67 0.33 -8.09 10.52
N GLY A 68 0.22 -8.92 11.57
CA GLY A 68 -0.95 -9.75 11.81
C GLY A 68 -2.20 -8.91 12.13
N SER A 69 -2.07 -7.85 12.94
CA SER A 69 -3.19 -6.97 13.25
C SER A 69 -3.68 -6.20 12.01
N THR A 70 -2.78 -5.70 11.18
CA THR A 70 -3.15 -5.03 9.93
C THR A 70 -3.77 -5.99 8.91
N ALA A 71 -3.25 -7.23 8.80
CA ALA A 71 -3.85 -8.27 7.98
C ALA A 71 -5.29 -8.58 8.39
N MET A 72 -5.58 -8.69 9.69
CA MET A 72 -6.94 -8.86 10.20
C MET A 72 -7.84 -7.67 9.85
N ILE A 73 -7.37 -6.44 10.00
CA ILE A 73 -8.14 -5.24 9.68
C ILE A 73 -8.53 -5.23 8.20
N PHE A 74 -7.56 -5.44 7.31
CA PHE A 74 -7.84 -5.51 5.87
C PHE A 74 -8.66 -6.74 5.49
N GLY A 75 -8.45 -7.88 6.17
CA GLY A 75 -9.29 -9.06 6.01
C GLY A 75 -10.77 -8.80 6.31
N PHE A 76 -11.07 -8.09 7.39
CA PHE A 76 -12.45 -7.64 7.69
C PHE A 76 -12.97 -6.65 6.64
N LEU A 77 -12.15 -5.72 6.17
CA LEU A 77 -12.54 -4.77 5.14
C LEU A 77 -12.89 -5.47 3.83
N PHE A 78 -12.07 -6.42 3.41
CA PHE A 78 -12.24 -7.17 2.16
C PHE A 78 -13.20 -8.36 2.29
N GLY A 79 -13.59 -8.72 3.50
CA GLY A 79 -14.44 -9.89 3.76
C GLY A 79 -13.77 -11.20 3.36
N SER A 80 -12.47 -11.35 3.59
CA SER A 80 -11.70 -12.56 3.35
C SER A 80 -11.49 -13.34 4.63
N TYR A 81 -11.94 -14.59 4.64
CA TYR A 81 -11.89 -15.50 5.77
C TYR A 81 -11.29 -16.84 5.34
N ARG A 82 -9.99 -16.85 5.05
CA ARG A 82 -9.23 -18.01 4.63
C ARG A 82 -9.85 -18.72 3.40
N GLY A 83 -9.89 -17.97 2.27
CA GLY A 83 -10.44 -18.47 1.02
C GLY A 83 -11.97 -18.55 0.97
N LEU A 84 -12.66 -18.22 2.05
CA LEU A 84 -14.08 -17.89 2.03
C LEU A 84 -14.19 -16.39 1.84
N GLY A 85 -14.14 -15.94 0.60
CA GLY A 85 -14.27 -14.54 0.25
C GLY A 85 -15.41 -14.34 -0.74
N GLY A 86 -15.79 -13.11 -1.00
CA GLY A 86 -16.79 -12.75 -1.97
C GLY A 86 -18.14 -13.45 -1.76
N HIS A 87 -18.62 -14.16 -2.77
CA HIS A 87 -19.91 -14.87 -2.72
C HIS A 87 -19.94 -15.96 -1.64
N HIS A 88 -18.85 -16.70 -1.44
CA HIS A 88 -18.80 -17.76 -0.43
C HIS A 88 -18.90 -17.21 1.01
N ALA A 89 -18.33 -16.05 1.27
CA ALA A 89 -18.48 -15.39 2.56
C ALA A 89 -19.93 -14.98 2.81
N LEU A 90 -20.62 -14.46 1.80
CA LEU A 90 -22.03 -14.08 1.88
C LEU A 90 -22.96 -15.28 2.05
N GLU A 91 -22.73 -16.40 1.39
CA GLU A 91 -23.49 -17.64 1.57
C GLU A 91 -23.43 -18.16 3.01
N VAL A 92 -22.29 -18.01 3.67
CA VAL A 92 -22.10 -18.42 5.05
C VAL A 92 -22.56 -17.35 6.06
N GLY A 93 -22.95 -16.15 5.59
CA GLY A 93 -23.39 -15.03 6.42
C GLY A 93 -22.26 -14.25 7.07
N LEU A 94 -21.06 -14.24 6.48
CA LEU A 94 -19.92 -13.48 6.98
C LEU A 94 -19.95 -12.02 6.42
N PRO A 95 -19.69 -11.01 7.24
CA PRO A 95 -19.80 -9.61 6.83
C PRO A 95 -18.62 -9.17 5.95
N ILE A 96 -18.91 -8.39 4.91
CA ILE A 96 -17.92 -7.66 4.11
C ILE A 96 -18.05 -6.18 4.48
N LEU A 97 -17.01 -5.58 5.08
CA LEU A 97 -17.12 -4.22 5.61
C LEU A 97 -16.93 -3.13 4.54
N TRP A 98 -16.19 -3.42 3.48
CA TRP A 98 -15.92 -2.45 2.41
C TRP A 98 -16.23 -3.05 1.05
N PHE A 99 -15.29 -3.74 0.43
CA PHE A 99 -15.48 -4.45 -0.83
C PHE A 99 -14.66 -5.75 -0.84
N SER A 100 -15.12 -6.75 -1.59
CA SER A 100 -14.35 -7.98 -1.78
C SER A 100 -13.66 -7.96 -3.15
N PRO A 101 -12.35 -8.21 -3.20
CA PRO A 101 -11.62 -8.36 -4.46
C PRO A 101 -12.09 -9.55 -5.31
N GLU A 102 -12.73 -10.53 -4.69
CA GLU A 102 -13.16 -11.78 -5.34
C GLU A 102 -14.49 -11.65 -6.08
N ILE A 103 -15.27 -10.60 -5.82
CA ILE A 103 -16.52 -10.32 -6.55
C ILE A 103 -16.20 -9.64 -7.89
N GLU A 104 -17.06 -9.86 -8.89
CA GLU A 104 -16.92 -9.23 -10.21
C GLU A 104 -16.76 -7.70 -10.09
N GLY A 105 -15.69 -7.19 -10.70
CA GLY A 105 -15.32 -5.77 -10.61
C GLY A 105 -14.44 -5.40 -9.42
N GLY A 106 -14.42 -6.18 -8.32
CA GLY A 106 -13.58 -5.93 -7.14
C GLY A 106 -12.09 -5.92 -7.45
N GLN A 107 -11.69 -6.69 -8.45
CA GLN A 107 -10.33 -6.72 -8.96
C GLN A 107 -9.87 -5.36 -9.47
N PHE A 108 -10.71 -4.65 -10.24
CA PHE A 108 -10.40 -3.31 -10.74
C PHE A 108 -10.36 -2.29 -9.62
N ALA A 109 -11.27 -2.40 -8.65
CA ALA A 109 -11.29 -1.55 -7.48
C ALA A 109 -10.01 -1.70 -6.63
N LEU A 110 -9.53 -2.94 -6.46
CA LEU A 110 -8.29 -3.22 -5.76
C LEU A 110 -7.05 -2.69 -6.51
N LEU A 111 -7.04 -2.82 -7.85
CA LEU A 111 -5.98 -2.26 -8.69
C LEU A 111 -5.96 -0.73 -8.59
N GLU A 112 -7.11 -0.09 -8.65
CA GLU A 112 -7.26 1.37 -8.49
C GLU A 112 -6.77 1.82 -7.11
N LEU A 113 -7.15 1.11 -6.04
CA LEU A 113 -6.67 1.35 -4.68
C LEU A 113 -5.14 1.20 -4.56
N ALA A 114 -4.57 0.15 -5.16
CA ALA A 114 -3.14 -0.10 -5.13
C ALA A 114 -2.35 1.04 -5.82
N ILE A 115 -2.80 1.50 -6.98
CA ILE A 115 -2.19 2.62 -7.70
C ILE A 115 -2.34 3.92 -6.90
N PHE A 116 -3.50 4.15 -6.28
CA PHE A 116 -3.75 5.34 -5.45
C PHE A 116 -2.83 5.38 -4.22
N ILE A 117 -2.70 4.27 -3.51
CA ILE A 117 -1.75 4.15 -2.38
C ILE A 117 -0.31 4.38 -2.86
N GLY A 118 0.06 3.80 -4.00
CA GLY A 118 1.35 4.04 -4.62
C GLY A 118 1.60 5.52 -4.92
N ALA A 119 0.58 6.20 -5.44
CA ALA A 119 0.63 7.63 -5.71
C ALA A 119 0.86 8.46 -4.43
N LEU A 120 0.19 8.13 -3.34
CA LEU A 120 0.38 8.80 -2.05
C LEU A 120 1.79 8.57 -1.49
N VAL A 121 2.32 7.36 -1.60
CA VAL A 121 3.66 7.01 -1.10
C VAL A 121 4.74 7.73 -1.91
N ILE A 122 4.68 7.68 -3.24
CA ILE A 122 5.64 8.38 -4.11
C ILE A 122 5.53 9.90 -3.93
N GLY A 123 4.31 10.43 -3.85
CA GLY A 123 4.08 11.85 -3.59
C GLY A 123 4.70 12.29 -2.26
N SER A 124 4.53 11.50 -1.19
CA SER A 124 5.15 11.78 0.11
C SER A 124 6.68 11.74 0.05
N ALA A 125 7.26 10.80 -0.70
CA ALA A 125 8.71 10.71 -0.89
C ALA A 125 9.26 11.94 -1.63
N LEU A 126 8.56 12.43 -2.65
CA LEU A 126 8.93 13.65 -3.39
C LEU A 126 8.86 14.92 -2.49
N VAL A 127 7.86 15.00 -1.61
CA VAL A 127 7.78 16.08 -0.63
C VAL A 127 8.98 16.04 0.32
N ILE A 128 9.35 14.86 0.81
CA ILE A 128 10.53 14.70 1.70
C ILE A 128 11.81 15.09 0.95
N GLN A 129 11.97 14.67 -0.31
CA GLN A 129 13.10 15.04 -1.16
C GLN A 129 13.15 16.56 -1.36
N PHE A 130 12.02 17.19 -1.65
CA PHE A 130 11.91 18.64 -1.79
C PHE A 130 12.35 19.38 -0.51
N LEU A 131 11.86 18.94 0.65
CA LEU A 131 12.23 19.53 1.94
C LEU A 131 13.71 19.35 2.25
N GLY A 132 14.30 18.22 1.88
CA GLY A 132 15.74 17.96 2.01
C GLY A 132 16.58 18.87 1.12
N ALA A 133 16.22 18.99 -0.17
CA ALA A 133 16.91 19.83 -1.13
C ALA A 133 16.78 21.34 -0.81
N TRP A 134 15.63 21.76 -0.25
CA TRP A 134 15.39 23.16 0.14
C TRP A 134 16.41 23.71 1.14
N GLY A 135 16.97 22.83 1.96
CA GLY A 135 18.02 23.18 2.93
C GLY A 135 19.40 23.44 2.30
N HIS A 136 19.65 22.96 1.08
CA HIS A 136 20.95 23.06 0.41
C HIS A 136 20.95 24.15 -0.70
N ASP A 137 20.15 23.96 -1.72
CA ASP A 137 19.99 24.91 -2.81
C ASP A 137 18.53 25.06 -3.21
N LYS A 138 17.98 26.27 -3.05
CA LYS A 138 16.58 26.57 -3.34
C LYS A 138 16.21 26.42 -4.81
N ASN A 139 17.12 26.75 -5.71
CA ASN A 139 16.87 26.66 -7.14
C ASN A 139 16.80 25.20 -7.57
N GLU A 140 17.73 24.37 -7.13
CA GLU A 140 17.72 22.94 -7.38
C GLU A 140 16.47 22.27 -6.79
N ALA A 141 16.09 22.62 -5.57
CA ALA A 141 14.89 22.11 -4.92
C ALA A 141 13.59 22.41 -5.69
N ILE A 142 13.48 23.60 -6.28
CA ILE A 142 12.29 24.00 -7.06
C ILE A 142 12.24 23.25 -8.40
N PHE A 143 13.36 23.24 -9.15
CA PHE A 143 13.37 22.75 -10.52
C PHE A 143 13.49 21.23 -10.65
N LEU A 144 14.08 20.52 -9.68
CA LEU A 144 14.10 19.07 -9.64
C LEU A 144 12.89 18.50 -8.89
N PRO A 145 12.90 18.33 -7.53
CA PRO A 145 11.82 17.64 -6.85
C PRO A 145 10.50 18.43 -6.85
N GLY A 146 10.55 19.78 -6.82
CA GLY A 146 9.35 20.60 -6.74
C GLY A 146 8.50 20.54 -8.02
N MET A 147 9.12 20.70 -9.20
CA MET A 147 8.42 20.62 -10.48
C MET A 147 7.96 19.19 -10.77
N PHE A 148 8.75 18.18 -10.41
CA PHE A 148 8.34 16.78 -10.56
C PHE A 148 7.20 16.39 -9.62
N PHE A 149 7.13 16.95 -8.44
CA PHE A 149 5.98 16.77 -7.55
C PHE A 149 4.69 17.31 -8.18
N LEU A 150 4.73 18.55 -8.72
CA LEU A 150 3.58 19.13 -9.40
C LEU A 150 3.17 18.33 -10.64
N PHE A 151 4.14 17.93 -11.45
CA PHE A 151 3.93 17.05 -12.60
C PHE A 151 3.24 15.74 -12.17
N TYR A 152 3.75 15.11 -11.12
CA TYR A 152 3.23 13.83 -10.63
C TYR A 152 1.81 13.96 -10.11
N VAL A 153 1.53 14.98 -9.30
CA VAL A 153 0.17 15.28 -8.81
C VAL A 153 -0.77 15.52 -9.99
N GLY A 154 -0.35 16.31 -10.98
CA GLY A 154 -1.14 16.54 -12.19
C GLY A 154 -1.42 15.24 -12.97
N LEU A 155 -0.43 14.38 -13.11
CA LEU A 155 -0.58 13.08 -13.80
C LEU A 155 -1.58 12.17 -13.07
N ILE A 156 -1.49 12.07 -11.75
CA ILE A 156 -2.42 11.28 -10.94
C ILE A 156 -3.84 11.84 -11.08
N PHE A 157 -4.02 13.16 -10.97
CA PHE A 157 -5.33 13.77 -11.19
C PHE A 157 -5.88 13.50 -12.58
N LEU A 158 -5.05 13.53 -13.63
CA LEU A 158 -5.49 13.21 -14.99
C LEU A 158 -5.97 11.75 -15.11
N VAL A 159 -5.17 10.81 -14.59
CA VAL A 159 -5.49 9.38 -14.67
C VAL A 159 -6.76 9.05 -13.92
N PHE A 160 -6.95 9.57 -12.70
CA PHE A 160 -8.14 9.28 -11.90
C PHE A 160 -9.39 10.06 -12.34
N THR A 161 -9.25 11.20 -13.04
CA THR A 161 -10.39 11.97 -13.54
C THR A 161 -10.87 11.47 -14.90
N PHE A 162 -9.95 11.24 -15.83
CA PHE A 162 -10.27 10.95 -17.22
C PHE A 162 -9.91 9.53 -17.65
N GLY A 163 -9.32 8.73 -16.74
CA GLY A 163 -8.80 7.40 -17.06
C GLY A 163 -7.49 7.45 -17.87
N PRO A 164 -6.98 6.27 -18.29
CA PRO A 164 -5.70 6.16 -18.98
C PRO A 164 -5.73 6.57 -20.46
N ASN A 165 -6.82 7.16 -20.96
CA ASN A 165 -6.98 7.51 -22.37
C ASN A 165 -6.52 8.96 -22.65
N PRO A 166 -5.37 9.17 -23.36
CA PRO A 166 -4.83 10.50 -23.59
C PRO A 166 -5.72 11.42 -24.44
N THR A 167 -6.61 10.86 -25.26
CA THR A 167 -7.53 11.65 -26.09
C THR A 167 -8.56 12.38 -25.24
N LEU A 168 -8.99 11.79 -24.13
CA LEU A 168 -9.90 12.43 -23.20
C LEU A 168 -9.25 13.57 -22.43
N TRP A 169 -7.94 13.51 -22.18
CA TRP A 169 -7.20 14.58 -21.48
C TRP A 169 -7.19 15.90 -22.25
N LEU A 170 -7.22 15.81 -23.58
CA LEU A 170 -7.20 16.97 -24.48
C LEU A 170 -8.58 17.48 -24.85
N SER A 171 -9.59 16.60 -24.88
CA SER A 171 -10.95 16.93 -25.34
C SER A 171 -11.91 17.25 -24.21
N ALA A 172 -11.63 16.84 -22.97
CA ALA A 172 -12.53 17.03 -21.85
C ALA A 172 -12.46 18.46 -21.29
N THR A 173 -13.61 19.11 -21.22
CA THR A 173 -13.78 20.47 -20.67
C THR A 173 -14.14 20.44 -19.19
N GLU A 174 -14.71 19.33 -18.72
CA GLU A 174 -15.13 19.13 -17.33
C GLU A 174 -14.75 17.70 -16.89
N GLY A 175 -14.31 17.56 -15.66
CA GLY A 175 -13.98 16.27 -15.08
C GLY A 175 -14.14 16.29 -13.57
N LYS A 176 -14.46 15.13 -12.98
CA LYS A 176 -14.52 14.92 -11.54
C LYS A 176 -13.43 13.91 -11.17
N PHE A 177 -12.67 14.22 -10.12
CA PHE A 177 -11.77 13.23 -9.54
C PHE A 177 -12.59 12.17 -8.84
N ASP A 178 -12.42 10.93 -9.27
CA ASP A 178 -13.29 9.85 -8.85
C ASP A 178 -12.53 8.52 -8.81
N LEU A 179 -12.70 7.77 -7.74
CA LEU A 179 -12.27 6.39 -7.61
C LEU A 179 -13.42 5.47 -8.08
N LYS A 180 -13.74 5.54 -9.38
CA LYS A 180 -14.96 4.95 -9.97
C LYS A 180 -15.11 3.48 -9.68
N ALA A 181 -14.05 2.70 -9.83
CA ALA A 181 -14.12 1.27 -9.61
C ALA A 181 -14.43 0.93 -8.15
N LEU A 182 -13.82 1.64 -7.20
CA LEU A 182 -14.07 1.47 -5.76
C LEU A 182 -15.50 1.83 -5.37
N GLN A 183 -16.04 2.92 -5.92
CA GLN A 183 -17.38 3.38 -5.61
C GLN A 183 -18.44 2.45 -6.20
N THR A 184 -18.30 2.08 -7.47
CA THR A 184 -19.26 1.19 -8.15
C THR A 184 -19.35 -0.15 -7.44
N ILE A 185 -18.20 -0.70 -7.01
CA ILE A 185 -18.21 -1.99 -6.34
C ILE A 185 -18.77 -1.90 -4.92
N ALA A 186 -18.48 -0.84 -4.18
CA ALA A 186 -19.02 -0.65 -2.84
C ALA A 186 -20.54 -0.56 -2.87
N HIS A 187 -21.11 0.16 -3.84
CA HIS A 187 -22.56 0.26 -4.04
C HIS A 187 -23.18 -1.08 -4.44
N TYR A 188 -22.58 -1.79 -5.41
CA TYR A 188 -23.07 -3.10 -5.85
C TYR A 188 -23.06 -4.13 -4.71
N GLN A 189 -22.01 -4.15 -3.90
CA GLN A 189 -21.93 -5.08 -2.77
C GLN A 189 -22.91 -4.77 -1.65
N GLN A 190 -23.20 -3.50 -1.42
CA GLN A 190 -24.23 -3.09 -0.48
C GLN A 190 -25.61 -3.58 -0.92
N GLU A 191 -25.93 -3.53 -2.21
CA GLU A 191 -27.15 -4.05 -2.78
C GLU A 191 -27.24 -5.59 -2.65
N VAL A 192 -26.13 -6.30 -2.93
CA VAL A 192 -26.05 -7.76 -2.76
C VAL A 192 -26.20 -8.18 -1.30
N MET A 193 -25.57 -7.47 -0.36
CA MET A 193 -25.72 -7.74 1.08
C MET A 193 -27.15 -7.54 1.57
N HIS A 194 -27.82 -6.51 1.07
CA HIS A 194 -29.23 -6.26 1.41
C HIS A 194 -30.14 -7.41 0.93
N HIS A 195 -29.86 -7.98 -0.24
CA HIS A 195 -30.57 -9.14 -0.75
C HIS A 195 -30.41 -10.40 0.12
N HIS A 196 -29.28 -10.54 0.81
CA HIS A 196 -28.99 -11.65 1.74
C HIS A 196 -29.41 -11.38 3.21
N ASN A 197 -30.21 -10.34 3.48
CA ASN A 197 -30.64 -9.91 4.83
C ASN A 197 -29.46 -9.58 5.77
N ILE A 198 -28.33 -9.16 5.24
CA ILE A 198 -27.21 -8.66 6.03
C ILE A 198 -27.34 -7.14 6.07
N ASP A 199 -28.14 -6.64 7.02
CA ASP A 199 -28.36 -5.20 7.24
C ASP A 199 -27.13 -4.52 7.89
N PHE A 200 -25.97 -4.68 7.30
CA PHE A 200 -24.74 -4.02 7.75
C PHE A 200 -24.44 -2.86 6.81
N ILE A 201 -24.71 -1.64 7.27
CA ILE A 201 -24.29 -0.41 6.57
C ILE A 201 -22.76 -0.37 6.66
N SER A 202 -22.08 -0.57 5.53
CA SER A 202 -20.64 -0.40 5.47
C SER A 202 -20.28 1.04 5.85
N PRO A 203 -19.62 1.28 6.99
CA PRO A 203 -19.25 2.65 7.40
C PRO A 203 -18.33 3.31 6.38
N MET A 204 -17.62 2.52 5.57
CA MET A 204 -16.74 3.02 4.52
C MET A 204 -17.53 3.42 3.27
N GLY A 205 -18.65 2.75 2.96
CA GLY A 205 -19.58 3.16 1.89
C GLY A 205 -20.17 4.53 2.15
N THR A 206 -20.62 4.81 3.38
CA THR A 206 -21.15 6.13 3.76
C THR A 206 -20.11 7.24 3.77
N ILE A 207 -18.85 6.93 4.11
CA ILE A 207 -17.74 7.90 4.00
C ILE A 207 -17.43 8.19 2.54
N LEU A 208 -17.38 7.19 1.68
CA LEU A 208 -17.16 7.36 0.24
C LEU A 208 -18.31 8.11 -0.43
N GLU A 209 -19.57 7.83 -0.07
CA GLU A 209 -20.74 8.59 -0.52
C GLU A 209 -20.68 10.06 -0.07
N SER A 210 -20.26 10.34 1.16
CA SER A 210 -20.11 11.70 1.65
C SER A 210 -18.97 12.45 0.95
N LEU A 211 -17.89 11.77 0.58
CA LEU A 211 -16.81 12.31 -0.23
C LEU A 211 -17.25 12.55 -1.69
N HIS A 212 -18.15 11.71 -2.22
CA HIS A 212 -18.70 11.87 -3.56
C HIS A 212 -19.72 13.00 -3.65
N ALA A 213 -20.52 13.23 -2.60
CA ALA A 213 -21.44 14.36 -2.51
C ALA A 213 -20.73 15.73 -2.49
N ALA A 214 -19.46 15.78 -2.10
CA ALA A 214 -18.59 16.91 -2.33
C ALA A 214 -18.17 16.91 -3.79
N GLU A 215 -18.98 17.50 -4.67
CA GLU A 215 -18.66 17.68 -6.09
C GLU A 215 -17.37 18.50 -6.26
N TRP A 216 -16.25 17.83 -6.34
CA TRP A 216 -14.97 18.45 -6.64
C TRP A 216 -14.90 18.72 -8.16
N GLY A 217 -15.64 19.73 -8.61
CA GLY A 217 -15.53 20.22 -9.97
C GLY A 217 -14.10 20.70 -10.20
N ILE A 218 -13.41 20.11 -11.15
CA ILE A 218 -12.08 20.59 -11.55
C ILE A 218 -12.29 21.75 -12.51
N PRO A 219 -12.00 23.00 -12.09
CA PRO A 219 -12.21 24.15 -12.94
C PRO A 219 -11.29 24.10 -14.15
N VAL A 220 -11.83 24.41 -15.31
CA VAL A 220 -11.07 24.61 -16.55
C VAL A 220 -10.50 26.02 -16.54
N PHE A 221 -9.20 26.18 -16.74
CA PHE A 221 -8.61 27.50 -16.96
C PHE A 221 -8.97 27.99 -18.38
N PRO A 222 -9.75 29.05 -18.52
CA PRO A 222 -9.97 29.65 -19.84
C PRO A 222 -8.72 30.44 -20.23
N ILE A 223 -7.75 29.77 -20.85
CA ILE A 223 -6.76 30.49 -21.66
C ILE A 223 -7.47 30.85 -22.96
N PRO A 224 -7.51 32.12 -23.39
CA PRO A 224 -8.19 32.50 -24.62
C PRO A 224 -7.66 31.68 -25.81
N GLY A 225 -8.47 30.77 -26.32
CA GLY A 225 -8.14 29.89 -27.44
C GLY A 225 -7.71 28.46 -27.12
N LEU A 226 -7.44 28.13 -25.84
CA LEU A 226 -7.18 26.75 -25.41
C LEU A 226 -7.97 26.44 -24.12
N ASN A 227 -8.89 25.52 -24.20
CA ASN A 227 -9.55 24.96 -23.01
C ASN A 227 -8.61 23.91 -22.38
N ILE A 228 -7.74 24.34 -21.46
CA ILE A 228 -6.81 23.45 -20.75
C ILE A 228 -7.37 23.18 -19.35
N SER A 229 -7.56 21.91 -19.02
CA SER A 229 -7.96 21.50 -17.66
C SER A 229 -6.82 21.73 -16.66
N TYR A 230 -7.12 22.00 -15.40
CA TYR A 230 -6.10 22.18 -14.36
C TYR A 230 -5.12 21.00 -14.24
N PRO A 231 -5.56 19.74 -14.27
CA PRO A 231 -4.62 18.62 -14.21
C PRO A 231 -3.65 18.63 -15.39
N LEU A 232 -4.13 18.96 -16.60
CA LEU A 232 -3.28 19.05 -17.78
C LEU A 232 -2.28 20.21 -17.66
N ALA A 233 -2.71 21.36 -17.11
CA ALA A 233 -1.82 22.48 -16.84
C ALA A 233 -0.73 22.10 -15.80
N LEU A 234 -1.10 21.34 -14.75
CA LEU A 234 -0.15 20.82 -13.76
C LEU A 234 0.84 19.81 -14.31
N VAL A 235 0.54 19.16 -15.42
CA VAL A 235 1.47 18.25 -16.10
C VAL A 235 2.37 19.02 -17.08
N VAL A 236 1.77 19.82 -17.96
CA VAL A 236 2.49 20.47 -19.06
C VAL A 236 3.40 21.59 -18.57
N PHE A 237 2.92 22.44 -17.65
CA PHE A 237 3.68 23.59 -17.16
C PHE A 237 4.97 23.19 -16.42
N PRO A 238 4.93 22.31 -15.42
CA PRO A 238 6.15 21.87 -14.72
C PRO A 238 7.11 21.13 -15.66
N LEU A 239 6.58 20.34 -16.60
CA LEU A 239 7.42 19.62 -17.56
C LEU A 239 8.20 20.56 -18.46
N ILE A 240 7.56 21.60 -19.01
CA ILE A 240 8.21 22.62 -19.84
C ILE A 240 9.28 23.35 -19.02
N LEU A 241 8.94 23.77 -17.80
CA LEU A 241 9.83 24.55 -16.96
C LEU A 241 11.05 23.73 -16.52
N SER A 242 10.84 22.48 -16.11
CA SER A 242 11.91 21.53 -15.79
C SER A 242 12.77 21.24 -17.01
N SER A 243 12.17 21.06 -18.19
CA SER A 243 12.92 20.86 -19.44
C SER A 243 13.82 22.05 -19.76
N ILE A 244 13.34 23.30 -19.64
CA ILE A 244 14.14 24.49 -19.87
C ILE A 244 15.34 24.56 -18.91
N TYR A 245 15.15 24.16 -17.66
CA TYR A 245 16.24 24.12 -16.67
C TYR A 245 17.29 23.08 -17.04
N HIS A 246 16.88 21.87 -17.39
CA HIS A 246 17.78 20.76 -17.73
C HIS A 246 18.50 20.98 -19.07
N PHE A 247 17.85 21.61 -20.06
CA PHE A 247 18.49 21.97 -21.31
C PHE A 247 19.70 22.91 -21.16
N ARG A 248 19.73 23.70 -20.07
CA ARG A 248 20.91 24.54 -19.76
C ARG A 248 22.14 23.74 -19.34
N HIS A 249 21.93 22.51 -18.87
CA HIS A 249 23.01 21.60 -18.44
C HIS A 249 23.46 20.64 -19.55
N GLY A 250 22.94 20.82 -20.78
CA GLY A 250 23.34 20.06 -21.97
C GLY A 250 22.71 18.67 -22.07
N MET A 251 23.42 17.73 -22.70
CA MET A 251 22.91 16.36 -22.93
C MET A 251 22.70 15.55 -21.67
N ASP A 252 23.52 15.77 -20.66
CA ASP A 252 23.42 15.08 -19.36
C ASP A 252 22.11 15.44 -18.65
N GLY A 253 21.70 16.71 -18.71
CA GLY A 253 20.43 17.15 -18.15
C GLY A 253 19.20 16.53 -18.82
N ILE A 254 19.24 16.31 -20.13
CA ILE A 254 18.14 15.64 -20.84
C ILE A 254 18.04 14.18 -20.41
N GLY A 255 19.17 13.50 -20.24
CA GLY A 255 19.23 12.13 -19.73
C GLY A 255 18.59 12.00 -18.35
N GLU A 256 18.93 12.92 -17.45
CA GLU A 256 18.39 12.98 -16.09
C GLU A 256 16.87 13.22 -16.06
N LEU A 257 16.37 14.13 -16.89
CA LEU A 257 14.94 14.39 -17.04
C LEU A 257 14.19 13.14 -17.49
N LEU A 258 14.69 12.45 -18.51
CA LEU A 258 14.06 11.23 -19.04
C LEU A 258 14.08 10.10 -18.00
N ASP A 259 15.21 9.90 -17.32
CA ASP A 259 15.32 8.90 -16.26
C ASP A 259 14.31 9.15 -15.13
N TYR A 260 14.16 10.41 -14.74
CA TYR A 260 13.20 10.80 -13.71
C TYR A 260 11.75 10.48 -14.11
N LEU A 261 11.36 10.82 -15.35
CA LEU A 261 10.02 10.57 -15.88
C LEU A 261 9.71 9.07 -15.96
N ILE A 262 10.63 8.30 -16.53
CA ILE A 262 10.48 6.84 -16.67
C ILE A 262 10.39 6.18 -15.29
N THR A 263 11.25 6.57 -14.40
CA THR A 263 11.29 6.01 -13.04
C THR A 263 10.01 6.33 -12.24
N MET A 264 9.43 7.52 -12.37
CA MET A 264 8.17 7.86 -11.70
C MET A 264 7.01 6.99 -12.16
N ILE A 265 6.85 6.84 -13.49
CA ILE A 265 5.79 6.02 -14.06
C ILE A 265 6.00 4.55 -13.67
N SER A 266 7.21 4.04 -13.82
CA SER A 266 7.57 2.67 -13.47
C SER A 266 7.31 2.35 -11.99
N ASN A 267 7.70 3.24 -11.09
CA ASN A 267 7.48 3.05 -9.67
C ASN A 267 5.99 3.05 -9.32
N THR A 268 5.19 3.91 -9.94
CA THR A 268 3.73 3.91 -9.72
C THR A 268 3.10 2.59 -10.17
N ILE A 269 3.46 2.09 -11.34
CA ILE A 269 2.98 0.79 -11.85
C ILE A 269 3.47 -0.36 -10.95
N SER A 270 4.63 -0.23 -10.32
CA SER A 270 5.17 -1.24 -9.40
C SER A 270 4.23 -1.55 -8.22
N PHE A 271 3.39 -0.59 -7.80
CA PHE A 271 2.38 -0.80 -6.75
C PHE A 271 1.22 -1.71 -7.20
N ALA A 272 1.01 -1.95 -8.50
CA ALA A 272 0.08 -2.97 -8.97
C ALA A 272 0.42 -4.38 -8.46
N ARG A 273 1.61 -4.57 -7.93
CA ARG A 273 2.03 -5.78 -7.22
C ARG A 273 1.18 -6.05 -5.98
N ILE A 274 0.73 -5.01 -5.27
CA ILE A 274 -0.18 -5.15 -4.12
C ILE A 274 -1.45 -5.88 -4.60
N PHE A 275 -2.05 -5.41 -5.68
CA PHE A 275 -3.19 -6.07 -6.32
C PHE A 275 -2.89 -7.53 -6.68
N ALA A 276 -1.76 -7.79 -7.37
CA ALA A 276 -1.41 -9.12 -7.82
C ALA A 276 -1.30 -10.13 -6.66
N TYR A 277 -0.63 -9.75 -5.58
CA TYR A 277 -0.44 -10.66 -4.43
C TYR A 277 -1.72 -10.87 -3.62
N THR A 278 -2.58 -9.86 -3.47
CA THR A 278 -3.90 -10.05 -2.85
C THR A 278 -4.76 -11.04 -3.65
N MET A 279 -4.73 -10.94 -4.98
CA MET A 279 -5.46 -11.88 -5.84
C MET A 279 -4.89 -13.31 -5.79
N VAL A 280 -3.57 -13.45 -5.72
CA VAL A 280 -2.91 -14.76 -5.57
C VAL A 280 -3.29 -15.38 -4.24
N HIS A 281 -3.28 -14.61 -3.14
CA HIS A 281 -3.67 -15.08 -1.82
C HIS A 281 -5.09 -15.66 -1.81
N GLY A 282 -6.09 -14.91 -2.27
CA GLY A 282 -7.48 -15.38 -2.36
C GLY A 282 -7.63 -16.63 -3.22
N SER A 283 -7.03 -16.62 -4.42
CA SER A 283 -7.10 -17.75 -5.35
C SER A 283 -6.43 -19.01 -4.81
N LEU A 284 -5.27 -18.88 -4.17
CA LEU A 284 -4.53 -20.01 -3.61
C LEU A 284 -5.29 -20.66 -2.45
N SER A 285 -5.81 -19.84 -1.53
CA SER A 285 -6.62 -20.30 -0.41
C SER A 285 -7.89 -21.01 -0.88
N LEU A 286 -8.57 -20.48 -1.91
CA LEU A 286 -9.75 -21.09 -2.51
C LEU A 286 -9.43 -22.48 -3.11
N VAL A 287 -8.32 -22.61 -3.86
CA VAL A 287 -7.90 -23.89 -4.44
C VAL A 287 -7.68 -24.97 -3.39
N PHE A 288 -7.03 -24.62 -2.27
CA PHE A 288 -6.84 -25.59 -1.18
C PHE A 288 -8.15 -25.98 -0.50
N ILE A 289 -9.08 -25.04 -0.33
CA ILE A 289 -10.41 -25.35 0.20
C ILE A 289 -11.15 -26.32 -0.74
N GLN A 290 -11.19 -26.03 -2.03
CA GLN A 290 -11.87 -26.89 -3.01
C GLN A 290 -11.25 -28.27 -3.09
N LEU A 291 -9.91 -28.38 -2.98
CA LEU A 291 -9.19 -29.63 -3.02
C LEU A 291 -9.53 -30.56 -1.85
N PHE A 292 -9.66 -30.01 -0.65
CA PHE A 292 -9.81 -30.80 0.59
C PHE A 292 -11.25 -30.84 1.12
N SER A 293 -12.09 -29.88 0.75
CA SER A 293 -13.48 -29.82 1.24
C SER A 293 -14.54 -30.11 0.16
N GLY A 294 -14.14 -30.15 -1.13
CA GLY A 294 -15.07 -30.46 -2.23
C GLY A 294 -16.23 -29.46 -2.33
N ASN A 295 -17.46 -29.97 -2.54
CA ASN A 295 -18.68 -29.18 -2.60
C ASN A 295 -19.26 -28.95 -1.19
N ALA A 296 -18.53 -28.28 -0.33
CA ALA A 296 -18.99 -27.92 1.00
C ALA A 296 -20.00 -26.76 0.94
N HIS A 297 -21.05 -26.82 1.78
CA HIS A 297 -22.06 -25.76 1.93
C HIS A 297 -22.13 -25.22 3.36
N THR A 298 -21.46 -25.85 4.31
CA THR A 298 -21.44 -25.42 5.72
C THR A 298 -20.03 -25.14 6.19
N LEU A 299 -19.90 -24.23 7.14
CA LEU A 299 -18.61 -23.81 7.73
C LEU A 299 -17.81 -25.01 8.28
N ILE A 300 -18.48 -26.03 8.79
CA ILE A 300 -17.85 -27.24 9.34
C ILE A 300 -17.21 -28.09 8.24
N GLU A 301 -17.82 -28.15 7.06
CA GLU A 301 -17.33 -28.91 5.90
C GLU A 301 -16.08 -28.25 5.28
N TYR A 302 -15.94 -26.93 5.42
CA TYR A 302 -14.76 -26.18 4.99
C TYR A 302 -13.55 -26.36 5.90
N LEU A 303 -13.75 -26.77 7.17
CA LEU A 303 -12.69 -26.89 8.17
C LEU A 303 -11.48 -27.73 7.75
N PRO A 304 -11.60 -28.91 7.11
CA PRO A 304 -10.44 -29.70 6.68
C PRO A 304 -9.57 -28.96 5.68
N GLY A 305 -10.19 -28.30 4.68
CA GLY A 305 -9.48 -27.48 3.68
C GLY A 305 -8.78 -26.29 4.31
N MET A 306 -9.45 -25.63 5.25
CA MET A 306 -8.90 -24.49 5.98
C MET A 306 -7.68 -24.87 6.83
N ILE A 307 -7.71 -26.00 7.53
CA ILE A 307 -6.61 -26.45 8.40
C ILE A 307 -5.43 -26.92 7.55
N LEU A 308 -5.66 -27.87 6.63
CA LEU A 308 -4.59 -28.44 5.81
C LEU A 308 -3.99 -27.40 4.85
N GLY A 309 -4.83 -26.60 4.21
CA GLY A 309 -4.38 -25.50 3.36
C GLY A 309 -3.55 -24.49 4.15
N GLY A 310 -3.97 -24.13 5.35
CA GLY A 310 -3.26 -23.17 6.17
C GLY A 310 -1.83 -23.56 6.53
N PHE A 311 -1.56 -24.84 6.72
CA PHE A 311 -0.21 -25.30 7.02
C PHE A 311 0.78 -25.02 5.87
N VAL A 312 0.30 -25.00 4.63
CA VAL A 312 1.12 -24.75 3.44
C VAL A 312 1.07 -23.29 3.03
N VAL A 313 -0.14 -22.73 2.98
CA VAL A 313 -0.38 -21.38 2.44
C VAL A 313 0.19 -20.30 3.36
N ILE A 314 -0.10 -20.34 4.68
CA ILE A 314 0.33 -19.28 5.58
C ILE A 314 1.84 -19.04 5.59
N PRO A 315 2.72 -20.06 5.78
CA PRO A 315 4.16 -19.80 5.81
C PRO A 315 4.71 -19.28 4.48
N LEU A 316 4.20 -19.80 3.38
CA LEU A 316 4.65 -19.39 2.04
C LEU A 316 4.25 -17.95 1.74
N GLU A 317 2.98 -17.62 1.95
CA GLU A 317 2.46 -16.30 1.64
C GLU A 317 2.90 -15.23 2.64
N LEU A 318 3.05 -15.58 3.92
CA LEU A 318 3.66 -14.71 4.93
C LEU A 318 5.05 -14.24 4.48
N LEU A 319 5.89 -15.19 4.02
CA LEU A 319 7.23 -14.87 3.54
C LEU A 319 7.18 -14.00 2.29
N VAL A 320 6.38 -14.39 1.30
CA VAL A 320 6.33 -13.69 0.01
C VAL A 320 5.75 -12.28 0.18
N SER A 321 4.62 -12.12 0.88
CA SER A 321 3.99 -10.81 1.13
C SER A 321 4.89 -9.89 1.93
N PHE A 322 5.61 -10.42 2.93
CA PHE A 322 6.57 -9.65 3.71
C PHE A 322 7.75 -9.16 2.86
N LEU A 323 8.34 -10.03 2.04
CA LEU A 323 9.44 -9.66 1.14
C LEU A 323 9.01 -8.62 0.10
N GLN A 324 7.78 -8.74 -0.43
CA GLN A 324 7.27 -7.75 -1.38
C GLN A 324 6.97 -6.41 -0.73
N SER A 325 6.45 -6.40 0.50
CA SER A 325 6.25 -5.17 1.28
C SER A 325 7.56 -4.46 1.55
N LEU A 326 8.60 -5.20 1.95
CA LEU A 326 9.96 -4.66 2.10
C LEU A 326 10.50 -4.09 0.78
N ARG A 327 10.30 -4.81 -0.32
CA ARG A 327 10.77 -4.36 -1.64
C ARG A 327 10.11 -3.06 -2.07
N LEU A 328 8.78 -2.92 -1.89
CA LEU A 328 8.07 -1.68 -2.19
C LEU A 328 8.61 -0.50 -1.38
N CYS A 329 8.89 -0.71 -0.09
CA CYS A 329 9.51 0.33 0.72
C CYS A 329 10.94 0.66 0.28
N TRP A 330 11.74 -0.37 -0.03
CA TRP A 330 13.16 -0.21 -0.31
C TRP A 330 13.42 0.39 -1.69
N VAL A 331 12.78 -0.16 -2.71
CA VAL A 331 13.05 0.26 -4.09
C VAL A 331 12.28 1.53 -4.46
N GLU A 332 10.99 1.58 -4.15
CA GLU A 332 10.13 2.67 -4.61
C GLU A 332 10.19 3.91 -3.70
N PHE A 333 10.31 3.73 -2.37
CA PHE A 333 10.32 4.84 -1.43
C PHE A 333 11.74 5.37 -1.15
N PHE A 334 12.70 4.50 -0.77
CA PHE A 334 14.05 4.96 -0.43
C PHE A 334 14.84 5.52 -1.60
N SER A 335 14.65 4.97 -2.81
CA SER A 335 15.30 5.51 -4.00
C SER A 335 14.94 6.98 -4.26
N LYS A 336 13.74 7.40 -3.84
CA LYS A 336 13.29 8.78 -4.00
C LYS A 336 13.77 9.73 -2.92
N ILE A 337 14.04 9.23 -1.72
CA ILE A 337 14.56 10.05 -0.61
C ILE A 337 16.07 10.28 -0.73
N HIS A 338 16.76 9.59 -1.66
CA HIS A 338 18.22 9.57 -1.78
C HIS A 338 18.92 9.19 -0.45
N PHE A 339 18.32 8.25 0.28
CA PHE A 339 18.89 7.75 1.52
C PHE A 339 20.17 6.96 1.24
N GLN A 340 21.30 7.53 1.60
CA GLN A 340 22.62 6.90 1.40
C GLN A 340 23.10 6.09 2.61
N GLY A 341 22.52 6.34 3.79
CA GLY A 341 22.93 5.67 5.02
C GLY A 341 24.36 5.98 5.43
N SER A 342 24.94 7.07 4.93
CA SER A 342 26.33 7.47 5.14
C SER A 342 26.53 8.40 6.34
N GLY A 343 25.46 8.71 7.08
CA GLY A 343 25.50 9.58 8.27
C GLY A 343 26.26 8.95 9.43
N TYR A 344 26.99 9.77 10.17
CA TYR A 344 27.58 9.36 11.44
C TYR A 344 26.49 9.28 12.51
N LEU A 345 26.51 8.21 13.31
CA LEU A 345 25.65 8.11 14.49
C LEU A 345 25.88 9.32 15.40
N PHE A 346 24.79 10.05 15.71
CA PHE A 346 24.87 11.14 16.69
C PHE A 346 25.31 10.58 18.04
N GLN A 347 26.55 10.84 18.40
CA GLN A 347 27.06 10.53 19.71
C GLN A 347 27.03 11.83 20.54
N PRO A 348 26.06 11.95 21.46
CA PRO A 348 26.04 13.10 22.35
C PRO A 348 27.35 13.13 23.16
N PHE A 349 27.86 14.31 23.42
CA PHE A 349 29.07 14.51 24.25
C PHE A 349 28.85 13.80 25.59
N LYS A 350 29.41 12.60 25.72
CA LYS A 350 29.33 11.80 26.94
C LYS A 350 30.74 11.78 27.54
N GLU A 351 30.87 12.36 28.72
CA GLU A 351 32.10 12.25 29.51
C GLU A 351 32.36 10.76 29.77
N ASN A 352 33.40 10.19 29.19
CA ASN A 352 33.83 8.83 29.49
C ASN A 352 34.32 8.80 30.95
N ARG A 353 33.43 8.50 31.88
CA ARG A 353 33.80 8.26 33.27
C ARG A 353 34.49 6.90 33.37
N ILE A 354 35.80 6.89 33.09
CA ILE A 354 36.62 5.68 33.13
C ILE A 354 36.88 5.23 34.59
N PHE A 355 36.61 6.08 35.61
CA PHE A 355 37.01 5.85 37.00
C PHE A 355 35.87 5.94 38.02
N THR A 356 34.61 5.83 37.67
CA THR A 356 33.54 5.65 38.65
C THR A 356 32.90 4.29 38.53
N THR A 357 33.42 3.31 39.22
CA THR A 357 32.67 2.14 39.63
C THR A 357 31.58 2.62 40.57
N ALA A 358 30.33 2.76 40.05
CA ALA A 358 29.18 2.81 40.92
C ALA A 358 28.93 1.41 41.43
N GLU A 359 29.44 1.13 42.62
CA GLU A 359 28.84 0.08 43.46
C GLU A 359 27.38 0.47 43.74
N LYS A 360 26.46 -0.28 43.15
CA LYS A 360 25.18 -0.65 43.75
C LYS A 360 24.57 -1.83 42.99
#